data_379026b1952195d0cd05526798cbe03e
#
_entry.id   379026b1952195d0cd05526798cbe03e
#
_cell.length_a   1.000
_cell.length_b   1.000
_cell.length_c   1.000
_cell.angle_alpha   90.00
_cell.angle_beta   90.00
_cell.angle_gamma   90.00
#
_symmetry.space_group_name_H-M   'P 1'
#
loop_
_entity.id
_entity.type
_entity.pdbx_description
1 polymer ?
#
loop_
_entity_poly.entity_id
_entity_poly.type
_entity_poly.pdbx_seq_one_letter_code
_entity_poly.pdbx_strand_id
1 'polypeptide(L)' 'MARRSVFVEEAAARLQMSRRTVYYRIREGKLRTIRTPCGTQRVLIESIEALLGEQIAKRPAGS' A
#
# COMPACT_ATOMS: atom_id res chain seq x y z
N MET A 1 15.02 12.74 -6.38
CA MET A 1 14.92 11.96 -5.16
C MET A 1 14.29 10.61 -5.44
N ALA A 2 14.90 9.57 -4.92
CA ALA A 2 14.38 8.23 -5.15
C ALA A 2 13.11 8.00 -4.33
N ARG A 3 12.11 7.46 -4.96
CA ARG A 3 10.87 7.10 -4.27
C ARG A 3 11.09 5.79 -3.52
N ARG A 4 10.69 5.77 -2.28
CA ARG A 4 10.81 4.57 -1.47
C ARG A 4 9.67 3.60 -1.81
N SER A 5 10.01 2.35 -1.97
CA SER A 5 9.03 1.33 -2.31
C SER A 5 9.38 0.03 -1.61
N VAL A 6 8.39 -0.82 -1.46
CA VAL A 6 8.54 -2.11 -0.80
C VAL A 6 7.84 -3.17 -1.63
N PHE A 7 8.18 -4.42 -1.40
CA PHE A 7 7.46 -5.52 -2.03
C PHE A 7 6.03 -5.61 -1.52
N VAL A 8 5.18 -6.23 -2.32
CA VAL A 8 3.77 -6.39 -1.94
C VAL A 8 3.64 -7.09 -0.58
N GLU A 9 4.49 -8.06 -0.33
CA GLU A 9 4.46 -8.78 0.96
C GLU A 9 4.72 -7.83 2.13
N GLU A 10 5.67 -6.93 1.98
CA GLU A 10 5.96 -5.98 3.03
C GLU A 10 4.83 -4.96 3.18
N ALA A 11 4.26 -4.53 2.07
CA ALA A 11 3.11 -3.64 2.11
C ALA A 11 1.96 -4.27 2.88
N ALA A 12 1.73 -5.56 2.63
CA ALA A 12 0.68 -6.29 3.35
C ALA A 12 0.95 -6.31 4.85
N ALA A 13 2.19 -6.54 5.23
CA ALA A 13 2.55 -6.54 6.64
C ALA A 13 2.36 -5.16 7.28
N ARG A 14 2.78 -4.12 6.58
CA ARG A 14 2.64 -2.76 7.08
C ARG A 14 1.19 -2.33 7.23
N LEU A 15 0.34 -2.79 6.31
CA LEU A 15 -1.08 -2.46 6.32
C LEU A 15 -1.91 -3.46 7.14
N GLN A 16 -1.27 -4.51 7.64
CA GLN A 16 -1.94 -5.56 8.41
C GLN A 16 -3.10 -6.17 7.63
N MET A 17 -2.84 -6.48 6.39
CA MET A 17 -3.84 -7.12 5.52
C MET A 17 -3.15 -8.18 4.67
N SER A 18 -3.94 -9.03 4.02
CA SER A 18 -3.39 -10.05 3.16
C SER A 18 -2.88 -9.46 1.86
N ARG A 19 -2.00 -10.19 1.16
CA ARG A 19 -1.52 -9.76 -0.14
C ARG A 19 -2.67 -9.55 -1.10
N ARG A 20 -3.67 -10.41 -1.02
CA ARG A 20 -4.85 -10.30 -1.87
C ARG A 20 -5.54 -8.96 -1.68
N THR A 21 -5.69 -8.54 -0.42
CA THR A 21 -6.30 -7.25 -0.12
C THR A 21 -5.43 -6.11 -0.65
N VAL A 22 -4.10 -6.25 -0.56
CA VAL A 22 -3.20 -5.24 -1.12
C VAL A 22 -3.45 -5.08 -2.61
N TYR A 23 -3.59 -6.19 -3.34
CA TYR A 23 -3.87 -6.13 -4.77
C TYR A 23 -5.20 -5.45 -5.06
N TYR A 24 -6.20 -5.66 -4.22
CA TYR A 24 -7.47 -4.95 -4.36
C TYR A 24 -7.29 -3.45 -4.18
N ARG A 25 -6.49 -3.05 -3.22
CA ARG A 25 -6.24 -1.61 -2.99
C ARG A 25 -5.49 -0.99 -4.15
N ILE A 26 -4.57 -1.73 -4.74
CA ILE A 26 -3.86 -1.27 -5.93
C ILE A 26 -4.85 -1.07 -7.06
N ARG A 27 -5.75 -2.01 -7.22
CA ARG A 27 -6.74 -1.98 -8.28
C ARG A 27 -7.70 -0.82 -8.13
N GLU A 28 -8.04 -0.48 -6.89
CA GLU A 28 -8.92 0.65 -6.59
C GLU A 28 -8.22 2.00 -6.73
N GLY A 29 -6.93 1.99 -6.95
CA GLY A 29 -6.16 3.22 -7.04
C GLY A 29 -5.76 3.80 -5.70
N LYS A 30 -5.95 3.07 -4.61
CA LYS A 30 -5.59 3.54 -3.28
C LYS A 30 -4.13 3.35 -2.97
N LEU A 31 -3.50 2.40 -3.61
CA LEU A 31 -2.07 2.16 -3.49
C LEU A 31 -1.42 2.34 -4.85
N ARG A 32 -0.28 2.99 -4.86
CA ARG A 32 0.47 3.20 -6.09
C ARG A 32 1.61 2.22 -6.16
N THR A 33 1.88 1.75 -7.36
CA THR A 33 2.95 0.79 -7.58
C THR A 33 3.86 1.28 -8.67
N ILE A 34 5.08 0.77 -8.65
CA ILE A 34 6.03 0.97 -9.73
C ILE A 34 6.50 -0.40 -10.18
N ARG A 35 6.90 -0.48 -11.44
CA ARG A 35 7.46 -1.71 -11.98
C ARG A 35 8.94 -1.50 -12.21
N THR A 36 9.75 -2.39 -11.66
CA THR A 36 11.18 -2.32 -11.84
C THR A 36 11.56 -2.87 -13.23
N PRO A 37 12.77 -2.56 -13.72
CA PRO A 37 13.22 -3.11 -14.99
C PRO A 37 13.20 -4.64 -15.03
N CYS A 38 13.29 -5.28 -13.88
CA CYS A 38 13.23 -6.74 -13.79
C CYS A 38 11.80 -7.26 -13.82
N GLY A 39 10.81 -6.39 -13.90
CA GLY A 39 9.41 -6.81 -13.95
C GLY A 39 8.77 -7.00 -12.59
N THR A 40 9.48 -6.68 -11.52
CA THR A 40 8.93 -6.80 -10.17
C THR A 40 8.05 -5.59 -9.85
N GLN A 41 6.88 -5.86 -9.31
CA GLN A 41 5.99 -4.79 -8.87
C GLN A 41 6.29 -4.43 -7.43
N ARG A 42 6.41 -3.13 -7.16
CA ARG A 42 6.70 -2.63 -5.82
C ARG A 42 5.70 -1.55 -5.46
N VAL A 43 5.34 -1.49 -4.18
CA VAL A 43 4.36 -0.53 -3.68
C VAL A 43 5.08 0.67 -3.09
N LEU A 44 4.63 1.87 -3.46
CA LEU A 44 5.23 3.09 -2.95
C LEU A 44 4.86 3.30 -1.48
N ILE A 45 5.85 3.57 -0.66
CA ILE A 45 5.62 3.78 0.77
C ILE A 45 4.70 4.97 1.00
N GLU A 46 4.83 6.02 0.19
CA GLU A 46 3.95 7.17 0.30
C GLU A 46 2.48 6.78 0.24
N SER A 47 2.15 5.88 -0.68
CA SER A 47 0.76 5.46 -0.82
C SER A 47 0.31 4.60 0.36
N ILE A 48 1.23 3.82 0.93
CA ILE A 48 0.93 3.03 2.11
C ILE A 48 0.61 3.96 3.29
N GLU A 49 1.43 4.95 3.49
CA GLU A 49 1.24 5.91 4.58
C GLU A 49 -0.05 6.72 4.39
N ALA A 50 -0.34 7.09 3.16
CA ALA A 50 -1.57 7.81 2.86
C ALA A 50 -2.79 6.95 3.17
N LEU A 51 -2.74 5.68 2.82
CA LEU A 51 -3.85 4.77 3.08
C LEU A 51 -4.02 4.53 4.57
N LEU A 52 -2.92 4.37 5.29
CA LEU A 52 -2.97 4.19 6.74
C LEU A 52 -3.57 5.43 7.41
N GLY A 53 -3.16 6.62 6.99
CA GLY A 53 -3.72 7.85 7.52
C GLY A 53 -5.20 7.98 7.23
N GLU A 54 -5.61 7.59 6.03
CA GLU A 54 -7.02 7.62 5.66
C GLU A 54 -7.84 6.65 6.52
N GLN A 55 -7.33 5.44 6.75
CA GLN A 55 -8.03 4.47 7.56
C GLN A 55 -8.20 4.96 8.99
N ILE A 56 -7.16 5.57 9.55
CA ILE A 56 -7.23 6.11 10.89
C ILE A 56 -8.25 7.25 10.95
N ALA A 57 -8.22 8.14 9.97
CA ALA A 57 -9.10 9.29 9.94
C ALA A 57 -10.57 8.89 9.77
N LYS A 58 -10.82 7.82 9.03
CA LYS A 58 -12.19 7.38 8.74
C LYS A 58 -12.76 6.42 9.78
N ARG A 59 -11.92 5.96 10.70
CA ARG A 59 -12.40 5.01 11.69
C ARG A 59 -13.39 5.69 12.61
N PRO A 60 -14.63 5.20 12.68
CA PRO A 60 -15.61 5.80 13.58
C PRO A 60 -15.18 5.62 15.02
N ALA A 61 -15.52 6.59 15.85
CA ALA A 61 -15.22 6.50 17.25
C ALA A 61 -15.89 5.26 17.85
N GLY A 62 -15.13 4.46 18.55
CA GLY A 62 -15.69 3.29 19.20
C GLY A 62 -15.76 2.05 18.33
N SER A 63 -15.24 2.10 17.14
CA SER A 63 -15.23 0.91 16.28
C SER A 63 -13.85 0.37 16.02
#